data_c2f3fd5f78748d50363ebac132bd7af2
#
_entry.id   c2f3fd5f78748d50363ebac132bd7af2
#
_cell.length_a   1.000
_cell.length_b   1.000
_cell.length_c   1.000
_cell.angle_alpha   90.00
_cell.angle_beta   90.00
_cell.angle_gamma   90.00
#
_symmetry.space_group_name_H-M   'P 1'
#
loop_
_entity.id
_entity.type
_entity.pdbx_description
1 polymer ?
#
loop_
_entity_poly.entity_id
_entity_poly.type
_entity_poly.pdbx_seq_one_letter_code
_entity_poly.pdbx_strand_id
1 'polypeptide(L)'
;MTAPVAQAGLAVRLPIETERLLLRPHRMEDLDDLVAFHSDPDVVRHVPWPVRDRAATEETLRVKLTQTELVAHGQWLVLAVELRETGTVIGEVLLKWASDRQGEVGFALRRDHQGQGYAAEAATAMLRLGFDDLGFHRITAVVIDGNADSARLLGRLGFRQEARLVDGVHFKGAWATQLVFALLEDEWRRGAVPPLA
;
A
#
# COMPACT_ATOMS: atom_id res chain seq x y z
N MET A 1 -2.09 -0.78 34.85
CA MET A 1 -2.67 -1.78 33.94
C MET A 1 -3.92 -1.14 33.34
N THR A 2 -3.77 -0.50 32.20
CA THR A 2 -4.88 0.10 31.44
C THR A 2 -5.50 -1.04 30.64
N ALA A 3 -6.78 -1.30 30.81
CA ALA A 3 -7.51 -2.31 30.06
C ALA A 3 -7.41 -2.00 28.56
N PRO A 4 -7.31 -3.02 27.69
CA PRO A 4 -7.37 -2.80 26.25
C PRO A 4 -8.73 -2.18 25.92
N VAL A 5 -8.73 -0.99 25.36
CA VAL A 5 -9.93 -0.42 24.73
C VAL A 5 -10.26 -1.38 23.59
N ALA A 6 -11.34 -2.14 23.75
CA ALA A 6 -11.92 -2.90 22.67
C ALA A 6 -12.32 -1.88 21.59
N GLN A 7 -11.49 -1.71 20.56
CA GLN A 7 -11.85 -0.94 19.39
C GLN A 7 -12.96 -1.74 18.69
N ALA A 8 -14.19 -1.25 18.81
CA ALA A 8 -15.27 -1.66 17.93
C ALA A 8 -14.75 -1.51 16.50
N GLY A 9 -14.86 -2.54 15.67
CA GLY A 9 -14.33 -2.55 14.33
C GLY A 9 -14.69 -1.26 13.59
N LEU A 10 -13.67 -0.49 13.24
CA LEU A 10 -13.84 0.73 12.46
C LEU A 10 -14.19 0.29 11.04
N ALA A 11 -15.44 0.46 10.66
CA ALA A 11 -15.88 0.16 9.30
C ALA A 11 -15.22 1.14 8.33
N VAL A 12 -14.31 0.64 7.52
CA VAL A 12 -13.71 1.41 6.43
C VAL A 12 -14.80 1.73 5.41
N ARG A 13 -14.98 3.01 5.10
CA ARG A 13 -15.90 3.42 4.05
C ARG A 13 -15.23 3.27 2.68
N LEU A 14 -15.75 2.37 1.86
CA LEU A 14 -15.26 2.11 0.51
C LEU A 14 -16.39 2.37 -0.51
N PRO A 15 -16.05 2.80 -1.73
CA PRO A 15 -14.71 3.15 -2.21
C PRO A 15 -14.20 4.48 -1.65
N ILE A 16 -12.87 4.70 -1.71
CA ILE A 16 -12.24 5.98 -1.43
C ILE A 16 -12.02 6.70 -2.75
N GLU A 17 -12.64 7.85 -2.91
CA GLU A 17 -12.47 8.70 -4.08
C GLU A 17 -11.38 9.74 -3.85
N THR A 18 -10.54 9.94 -4.86
CA THR A 18 -9.55 11.01 -4.93
C THR A 18 -9.78 11.85 -6.18
N GLU A 19 -8.90 12.76 -6.52
CA GLU A 19 -9.04 13.59 -7.72
C GLU A 19 -9.10 12.75 -9.00
N ARG A 20 -8.17 11.79 -9.16
CA ARG A 20 -8.01 10.99 -10.39
C ARG A 20 -8.30 9.51 -10.20
N LEU A 21 -8.39 9.04 -8.92
CA LEU A 21 -8.44 7.62 -8.62
C LEU A 21 -9.70 7.24 -7.85
N LEU A 22 -10.12 6.00 -8.04
CA LEU A 22 -11.07 5.29 -7.22
C LEU A 22 -10.35 4.11 -6.57
N LEU A 23 -10.16 4.16 -5.24
CA LEU A 23 -9.59 3.06 -4.48
C LEU A 23 -10.74 2.20 -3.97
N ARG A 24 -10.86 1.00 -4.51
CA ARG A 24 -11.98 0.10 -4.25
C ARG A 24 -11.55 -1.34 -4.01
N PRO A 25 -12.40 -2.17 -3.40
CA PRO A 25 -12.18 -3.60 -3.40
C PRO A 25 -11.97 -4.14 -4.81
N HIS A 26 -11.13 -5.16 -4.92
CA HIS A 26 -10.96 -5.88 -6.18
C HIS A 26 -12.24 -6.57 -6.61
N ARG A 27 -12.38 -6.81 -7.92
CA ARG A 27 -13.46 -7.55 -8.56
C ARG A 27 -12.86 -8.60 -9.50
N MET A 28 -13.61 -9.63 -9.84
CA MET A 28 -13.12 -10.66 -10.78
C MET A 28 -12.83 -10.07 -12.17
N GLU A 29 -13.55 -9.04 -12.55
CA GLU A 29 -13.38 -8.29 -13.81
C GLU A 29 -12.03 -7.58 -13.91
N ASP A 30 -11.33 -7.35 -12.80
CA ASP A 30 -10.00 -6.73 -12.76
C ASP A 30 -8.89 -7.69 -13.24
N LEU A 31 -9.21 -8.95 -13.52
CA LEU A 31 -8.20 -9.97 -13.78
C LEU A 31 -7.26 -9.61 -14.93
N ASP A 32 -7.77 -9.08 -16.03
CA ASP A 32 -6.94 -8.74 -17.21
C ASP A 32 -5.96 -7.60 -16.89
N ASP A 33 -6.40 -6.58 -16.18
CA ASP A 33 -5.54 -5.48 -15.72
C ASP A 33 -4.49 -5.97 -14.73
N LEU A 34 -4.87 -6.86 -13.80
CA LEU A 34 -3.94 -7.45 -12.84
C LEU A 34 -2.93 -8.39 -13.51
N VAL A 35 -3.30 -9.12 -14.56
CA VAL A 35 -2.35 -9.92 -15.34
C VAL A 35 -1.29 -9.02 -15.96
N ALA A 36 -1.67 -7.92 -16.61
CA ALA A 36 -0.73 -6.96 -17.18
C ALA A 36 0.25 -6.40 -16.14
N PHE A 37 -0.21 -6.21 -14.91
CA PHE A 37 0.57 -5.72 -13.78
C PHE A 37 1.47 -6.80 -13.15
N HIS A 38 0.93 -8.00 -12.89
CA HIS A 38 1.64 -9.07 -12.19
C HIS A 38 2.61 -9.86 -13.08
N SER A 39 2.45 -9.79 -14.40
CA SER A 39 3.34 -10.47 -15.36
C SER A 39 4.54 -9.63 -15.78
N ASP A 40 4.57 -8.33 -15.43
CA ASP A 40 5.69 -7.45 -15.78
C ASP A 40 6.87 -7.66 -14.80
N PRO A 41 8.02 -8.19 -15.26
CA PRO A 41 9.18 -8.45 -14.41
C PRO A 41 9.77 -7.16 -13.81
N ASP A 42 9.63 -6.01 -14.46
CA ASP A 42 10.12 -4.74 -13.94
C ASP A 42 9.26 -4.23 -12.78
N VAL A 43 7.93 -4.41 -12.86
CA VAL A 43 7.02 -4.11 -11.77
C VAL A 43 7.27 -5.01 -10.58
N VAL A 44 7.37 -6.32 -10.81
CA VAL A 44 7.52 -7.27 -9.70
C VAL A 44 8.93 -7.31 -9.11
N ARG A 45 9.92 -6.67 -9.73
CA ARG A 45 11.32 -6.70 -9.26
C ARG A 45 11.46 -6.38 -7.79
N HIS A 46 10.70 -5.44 -7.27
CA HIS A 46 10.82 -4.91 -5.90
C HIS A 46 9.66 -5.28 -4.96
N VAL A 47 8.71 -6.08 -5.43
CA VAL A 47 7.59 -6.56 -4.61
C VAL A 47 7.79 -8.02 -4.18
N PRO A 48 7.18 -8.47 -3.07
CA PRO A 48 7.50 -9.77 -2.47
C PRO A 48 7.02 -10.99 -3.28
N TRP A 49 6.23 -10.80 -4.32
CA TRP A 49 5.74 -11.90 -5.15
C TRP A 49 6.55 -12.07 -6.44
N PRO A 50 6.60 -13.29 -7.02
CA PRO A 50 7.24 -13.53 -8.31
C PRO A 50 6.39 -13.01 -9.47
N VAL A 51 6.95 -13.03 -10.68
CA VAL A 51 6.16 -12.89 -11.92
C VAL A 51 5.09 -13.96 -11.93
N ARG A 52 3.84 -13.56 -12.22
CA ARG A 52 2.68 -14.45 -12.24
C ARG A 52 2.08 -14.54 -13.65
N ASP A 53 1.72 -15.72 -14.03
CA ASP A 53 0.84 -15.94 -15.17
C ASP A 53 -0.63 -15.66 -14.80
N ARG A 54 -1.52 -15.84 -15.76
CA ARG A 54 -2.96 -15.61 -15.57
C ARG A 54 -3.55 -16.47 -14.44
N ALA A 55 -3.19 -17.76 -14.38
CA ALA A 55 -3.74 -18.66 -13.38
C ALA A 55 -3.32 -18.28 -11.95
N ALA A 56 -2.03 -17.97 -11.76
CA ALA A 56 -1.50 -17.53 -10.48
C ALA A 56 -2.05 -16.13 -10.09
N THR A 57 -2.30 -15.26 -11.08
CA THR A 57 -2.93 -13.94 -10.84
C THR A 57 -4.38 -14.13 -10.39
N GLU A 58 -5.14 -15.00 -11.03
CA GLU A 58 -6.53 -15.30 -10.68
C GLU A 58 -6.65 -15.89 -9.26
N GLU A 59 -5.76 -16.82 -8.89
CA GLU A 59 -5.71 -17.36 -7.53
C GLU A 59 -5.46 -16.25 -6.50
N THR A 60 -4.48 -15.37 -6.78
CA THR A 60 -4.19 -14.22 -5.92
C THR A 60 -5.38 -13.26 -5.85
N LEU A 61 -6.05 -12.99 -6.95
CA LEU A 61 -7.23 -12.13 -6.98
C LEU A 61 -8.33 -12.68 -6.06
N ARG A 62 -8.60 -13.98 -6.07
CA ARG A 62 -9.58 -14.60 -5.14
C ARG A 62 -9.24 -14.31 -3.67
N VAL A 63 -7.97 -14.31 -3.30
CA VAL A 63 -7.56 -13.92 -1.95
C VAL A 63 -7.84 -12.43 -1.69
N LYS A 64 -7.53 -11.55 -2.65
CA LYS A 64 -7.76 -10.11 -2.51
C LYS A 64 -9.23 -9.72 -2.38
N LEU A 65 -10.14 -10.51 -2.96
CA LEU A 65 -11.57 -10.31 -2.79
C LEU A 65 -12.03 -10.42 -1.33
N THR A 66 -11.24 -11.05 -0.47
CA THR A 66 -11.52 -11.17 0.98
C THR A 66 -10.78 -10.13 1.83
N GLN A 67 -9.89 -9.32 1.25
CA GLN A 67 -9.04 -8.35 1.95
C GLN A 67 -9.65 -6.94 1.88
N THR A 68 -10.89 -6.81 2.31
CA THR A 68 -11.72 -5.60 2.15
C THR A 68 -12.00 -4.88 3.47
N GLU A 69 -11.49 -5.39 4.59
CA GLU A 69 -11.78 -4.87 5.93
C GLU A 69 -10.52 -4.82 6.80
N LEU A 70 -10.51 -3.90 7.77
CA LEU A 70 -9.49 -3.79 8.81
C LEU A 70 -10.18 -3.75 10.19
N VAL A 71 -10.57 -4.93 10.70
CA VAL A 71 -11.27 -5.06 11.98
C VAL A 71 -10.43 -5.72 13.07
N ALA A 72 -9.26 -6.25 12.73
CA ALA A 72 -8.35 -6.90 13.69
C ALA A 72 -6.88 -6.74 13.26
N HIS A 73 -5.99 -6.93 14.24
CA HIS A 73 -4.54 -6.98 14.00
C HIS A 73 -4.17 -8.09 13.01
N GLY A 74 -3.19 -7.82 12.16
CA GLY A 74 -2.71 -8.73 11.14
C GLY A 74 -3.49 -8.71 9.83
N GLN A 75 -4.64 -8.07 9.79
CA GLN A 75 -5.43 -7.95 8.56
C GLN A 75 -4.83 -6.95 7.57
N TRP A 76 -5.14 -7.21 6.31
CA TRP A 76 -4.76 -6.41 5.17
C TRP A 76 -6.00 -5.89 4.46
N LEU A 77 -6.05 -4.61 4.22
CA LEU A 77 -6.94 -3.98 3.25
C LEU A 77 -6.15 -3.79 1.96
N VAL A 78 -6.56 -4.46 0.89
CA VAL A 78 -5.90 -4.37 -0.41
C VAL A 78 -6.89 -3.83 -1.43
N LEU A 79 -6.62 -2.64 -1.96
CA LEU A 79 -7.52 -1.94 -2.87
C LEU A 79 -6.91 -1.85 -4.28
N ALA A 80 -7.75 -2.05 -5.27
CA ALA A 80 -7.46 -1.70 -6.65
C ALA A 80 -7.34 -0.19 -6.79
N VAL A 81 -6.33 0.26 -7.51
CA VAL A 81 -6.16 1.66 -7.91
C VAL A 81 -6.73 1.80 -9.31
N GLU A 82 -7.97 2.27 -9.40
CA GLU A 82 -8.68 2.47 -10.66
C GLU A 82 -8.60 3.93 -11.11
N LEU A 83 -8.31 4.16 -12.38
CA LEU A 83 -8.42 5.49 -12.99
C LEU A 83 -9.89 5.85 -13.18
N ARG A 84 -10.35 6.95 -12.59
CA ARG A 84 -11.74 7.41 -12.71
C ARG A 84 -12.14 7.74 -14.15
N GLU A 85 -11.19 8.20 -14.96
CA GLU A 85 -11.44 8.57 -16.36
C GLU A 85 -11.75 7.36 -17.25
N THR A 86 -11.04 6.24 -17.05
CA THR A 86 -11.10 5.08 -17.97
C THR A 86 -11.68 3.82 -17.35
N GLY A 87 -11.79 3.75 -16.02
CA GLY A 87 -12.16 2.54 -15.30
C GLY A 87 -11.05 1.47 -15.27
N THR A 88 -9.85 1.78 -15.75
CA THR A 88 -8.73 0.84 -15.81
C THR A 88 -8.07 0.70 -14.44
N VAL A 89 -7.80 -0.51 -14.01
CA VAL A 89 -7.00 -0.77 -12.80
C VAL A 89 -5.52 -0.67 -13.15
N ILE A 90 -4.85 0.32 -12.58
CA ILE A 90 -3.45 0.63 -12.85
C ILE A 90 -2.48 0.12 -11.78
N GLY A 91 -2.98 -0.53 -10.74
CA GLY A 91 -2.15 -1.06 -9.66
C GLY A 91 -2.94 -1.33 -8.39
N GLU A 92 -2.22 -1.38 -7.28
CA GLU A 92 -2.74 -1.73 -5.97
C GLU A 92 -2.14 -0.84 -4.90
N VAL A 93 -2.94 -0.55 -3.88
CA VAL A 93 -2.51 0.07 -2.63
C VAL A 93 -3.01 -0.76 -1.46
N LEU A 94 -2.22 -0.86 -0.41
CA LEU A 94 -2.59 -1.63 0.77
C LEU A 94 -2.34 -0.88 2.06
N LEU A 95 -3.13 -1.22 3.08
CA LEU A 95 -2.91 -0.85 4.46
C LEU A 95 -3.07 -2.11 5.32
N LYS A 96 -2.07 -2.39 6.14
CA LYS A 96 -2.12 -3.47 7.12
C LYS A 96 -2.33 -2.88 8.50
N TRP A 97 -3.15 -3.53 9.31
CA TRP A 97 -3.18 -3.27 10.74
C TRP A 97 -2.11 -4.14 11.42
N ALA A 98 -0.92 -3.59 11.65
CA ALA A 98 0.24 -4.36 12.10
C ALA A 98 0.17 -4.73 13.59
N SER A 99 -0.17 -3.77 14.44
CA SER A 99 -0.30 -3.93 15.90
C SER A 99 -1.08 -2.75 16.49
N ASP A 100 -1.12 -2.61 17.81
CA ASP A 100 -1.83 -1.52 18.49
C ASP A 100 -1.47 -0.16 17.91
N ARG A 101 -2.47 0.48 17.25
CA ARG A 101 -2.34 1.79 16.60
C ARG A 101 -1.15 1.91 15.65
N GLN A 102 -0.75 0.79 15.02
CA GLN A 102 0.33 0.78 14.04
C GLN A 102 -0.13 0.14 12.74
N GLY A 103 0.16 0.83 11.64
CA GLY A 103 -0.10 0.36 10.29
C GLY A 103 1.17 0.15 9.47
N GLU A 104 1.00 -0.50 8.33
CA GLU A 104 2.00 -0.61 7.29
C GLU A 104 1.31 -0.31 5.95
N VAL A 105 1.87 0.63 5.18
CA VAL A 105 1.38 0.98 3.85
C VAL A 105 2.28 0.41 2.76
N GLY A 106 1.67 -0.05 1.68
CA GLY A 106 2.38 -0.46 0.49
C GLY A 106 1.62 -0.07 -0.78
N PHE A 107 2.34 0.04 -1.87
CA PHE A 107 1.78 0.39 -3.18
C PHE A 107 2.62 -0.22 -4.31
N ALA A 108 1.97 -0.55 -5.39
CA ALA A 108 2.61 -0.94 -6.63
C ALA A 108 1.73 -0.55 -7.82
N LEU A 109 2.32 0.04 -8.85
CA LEU A 109 1.61 0.48 -10.06
C LEU A 109 2.22 -0.14 -11.32
N ARG A 110 1.40 -0.31 -12.32
CA ARG A 110 1.81 -0.63 -13.68
C ARG A 110 2.86 0.37 -14.15
N ARG A 111 3.83 -0.11 -14.90
CA ARG A 111 4.99 0.67 -15.36
C ARG A 111 4.59 1.89 -16.19
N ASP A 112 3.63 1.72 -17.09
CA ASP A 112 3.11 2.78 -17.97
C ASP A 112 2.35 3.90 -17.23
N HIS A 113 2.03 3.70 -15.94
CA HIS A 113 1.36 4.68 -15.09
C HIS A 113 2.25 5.20 -13.95
N GLN A 114 3.53 4.82 -13.93
CA GLN A 114 4.50 5.37 -12.98
C GLN A 114 4.94 6.80 -13.38
N GLY A 115 5.50 7.54 -12.43
CA GLY A 115 6.01 8.90 -12.68
C GLY A 115 4.94 10.00 -12.82
N GLN A 116 3.65 9.65 -12.76
CA GLN A 116 2.51 10.56 -12.98
C GLN A 116 1.82 11.01 -11.67
N GLY A 117 2.38 10.65 -10.51
CA GLY A 117 1.85 11.04 -9.21
C GLY A 117 0.76 10.12 -8.64
N TYR A 118 0.27 9.15 -9.39
CA TYR A 118 -0.81 8.24 -8.93
C TYR A 118 -0.46 7.46 -7.65
N ALA A 119 0.78 6.98 -7.51
CA ALA A 119 1.21 6.28 -6.30
C ALA A 119 1.19 7.21 -5.07
N ALA A 120 1.58 8.49 -5.22
CA ALA A 120 1.50 9.48 -4.16
C ALA A 120 0.06 9.75 -3.75
N GLU A 121 -0.83 9.92 -4.72
CA GLU A 121 -2.26 10.14 -4.50
C GLU A 121 -2.92 8.98 -3.77
N ALA A 122 -2.72 7.74 -4.24
CA ALA A 122 -3.23 6.53 -3.61
C ALA A 122 -2.69 6.34 -2.19
N ALA A 123 -1.36 6.46 -2.00
CA ALA A 123 -0.74 6.33 -0.68
C ALA A 123 -1.23 7.41 0.29
N THR A 124 -1.39 8.66 -0.16
CA THR A 124 -1.95 9.73 0.68
C THR A 124 -3.37 9.41 1.16
N ALA A 125 -4.21 8.84 0.30
CA ALA A 125 -5.55 8.42 0.69
C ALA A 125 -5.51 7.31 1.76
N MET A 126 -4.58 6.35 1.65
CA MET A 126 -4.40 5.31 2.66
C MET A 126 -3.82 5.86 3.97
N LEU A 127 -2.96 6.88 3.92
CA LEU A 127 -2.46 7.56 5.12
C LEU A 127 -3.58 8.31 5.85
N ARG A 128 -4.48 8.99 5.11
CA ARG A 128 -5.69 9.60 5.70
C ARG A 128 -6.55 8.55 6.38
N LEU A 129 -6.85 7.45 5.70
CA LEU A 129 -7.58 6.34 6.29
C LEU A 129 -6.90 5.86 7.58
N GLY A 130 -5.59 5.64 7.57
CA GLY A 130 -4.85 5.12 8.74
C GLY A 130 -4.80 6.09 9.91
N PHE A 131 -4.46 7.37 9.66
CA PHE A 131 -4.29 8.36 10.74
C PHE A 131 -5.60 9.00 11.15
N ASP A 132 -6.42 9.45 10.19
CA ASP A 132 -7.58 10.28 10.48
C ASP A 132 -8.81 9.43 10.84
N ASP A 133 -9.03 8.30 10.16
CA ASP A 133 -10.21 7.46 10.35
C ASP A 133 -9.96 6.30 11.35
N LEU A 134 -8.81 5.60 11.23
CA LEU A 134 -8.48 4.44 12.08
C LEU A 134 -7.68 4.82 13.33
N GLY A 135 -7.19 6.06 13.44
CA GLY A 135 -6.47 6.56 14.60
C GLY A 135 -5.13 5.87 14.83
N PHE A 136 -4.45 5.45 13.77
CA PHE A 136 -3.10 4.92 13.91
C PHE A 136 -2.17 5.99 14.44
N HIS A 137 -1.29 5.62 15.36
CA HIS A 137 -0.24 6.48 15.89
C HIS A 137 0.98 6.50 14.96
N ARG A 138 1.20 5.41 14.23
CA ARG A 138 2.39 5.19 13.40
C ARG A 138 2.04 4.37 12.18
N ILE A 139 2.53 4.78 11.01
CA ILE A 139 2.48 3.98 9.78
C ILE A 139 3.90 3.79 9.28
N THR A 140 4.23 2.54 8.95
CA THR A 140 5.52 2.15 8.38
C THR A 140 5.38 1.80 6.90
N ALA A 141 6.49 1.81 6.20
CA ALA A 141 6.63 1.24 4.87
C ALA A 141 8.01 0.58 4.74
N VAL A 142 8.07 -0.57 4.08
CA VAL A 142 9.31 -1.31 3.87
C VAL A 142 9.64 -1.33 2.38
N VAL A 143 10.88 -1.02 2.05
CA VAL A 143 11.38 -0.95 0.68
C VAL A 143 12.61 -1.84 0.56
N ILE A 144 12.72 -2.63 -0.51
CA ILE A 144 13.97 -3.33 -0.84
C ILE A 144 15.00 -2.30 -1.33
N ASP A 145 16.20 -2.35 -0.77
CA ASP A 145 17.30 -1.45 -1.17
C ASP A 145 17.53 -1.56 -2.69
N GLY A 146 17.71 -0.41 -3.34
CA GLY A 146 17.73 -0.31 -4.80
C GLY A 146 16.42 0.15 -5.43
N ASN A 147 15.27 0.14 -4.71
CA ASN A 147 14.03 0.76 -5.15
C ASN A 147 14.01 2.26 -4.80
N ALA A 148 14.83 3.03 -5.51
CA ALA A 148 15.00 4.45 -5.25
C ALA A 148 13.71 5.27 -5.49
N ASP A 149 12.83 4.82 -6.38
CA ASP A 149 11.58 5.52 -6.69
C ASP A 149 10.60 5.46 -5.53
N SER A 150 10.43 4.27 -4.93
CA SER A 150 9.60 4.13 -3.72
C SER A 150 10.20 4.88 -2.53
N ALA A 151 11.52 4.82 -2.33
CA ALA A 151 12.17 5.56 -1.24
C ALA A 151 11.98 7.09 -1.40
N ARG A 152 12.13 7.62 -2.63
CA ARG A 152 11.87 9.04 -2.91
C ARG A 152 10.40 9.42 -2.70
N LEU A 153 9.48 8.54 -3.12
CA LEU A 153 8.05 8.77 -2.90
C LEU A 153 7.73 8.85 -1.40
N LEU A 154 8.20 7.90 -0.61
CA LEU A 154 8.00 7.90 0.85
C LEU A 154 8.57 9.17 1.50
N GLY A 155 9.76 9.61 1.09
CA GLY A 155 10.33 10.88 1.57
C GLY A 155 9.44 12.09 1.26
N ARG A 156 8.85 12.17 0.04
CA ARG A 156 7.90 13.23 -0.32
C ARG A 156 6.59 13.15 0.47
N LEU A 157 6.17 11.96 0.88
CA LEU A 157 5.02 11.75 1.75
C LEU A 157 5.32 12.02 3.24
N GLY A 158 6.52 12.52 3.56
CA GLY A 158 6.91 12.88 4.92
C GLY A 158 7.46 11.72 5.76
N PHE A 159 7.61 10.53 5.19
CA PHE A 159 8.26 9.43 5.89
C PHE A 159 9.76 9.71 6.07
N ARG A 160 10.29 9.36 7.25
CA ARG A 160 11.73 9.31 7.50
C ARG A 160 12.23 7.88 7.44
N GLN A 161 13.41 7.66 6.94
CA GLN A 161 14.06 6.36 7.03
C GLN A 161 14.58 6.15 8.47
N GLU A 162 14.17 5.07 9.12
CA GLU A 162 14.56 4.74 10.49
C GLU A 162 15.56 3.60 10.58
N ALA A 163 15.55 2.68 9.61
CA ALA A 163 16.49 1.57 9.60
C ALA A 163 16.93 1.17 8.19
N ARG A 164 18.12 0.58 8.14
CA ARG A 164 18.67 -0.18 7.00
C ARG A 164 19.09 -1.54 7.52
N LEU A 165 18.32 -2.57 7.21
CA LEU A 165 18.54 -3.94 7.66
C LEU A 165 19.33 -4.68 6.58
N VAL A 166 20.63 -4.78 6.76
CA VAL A 166 21.53 -5.47 5.81
C VAL A 166 21.21 -6.96 5.85
N ASP A 167 20.95 -7.55 4.66
CA ASP A 167 20.54 -8.95 4.52
C ASP A 167 19.38 -9.34 5.46
N GLY A 168 18.45 -8.38 5.64
CA GLY A 168 17.34 -8.50 6.59
C GLY A 168 16.20 -9.39 6.12
N VAL A 169 16.16 -9.77 4.84
CA VAL A 169 15.10 -10.60 4.27
C VAL A 169 15.64 -11.52 3.17
N HIS A 170 15.15 -12.77 3.15
CA HIS A 170 15.35 -13.63 2.00
C HIS A 170 14.33 -13.28 0.92
N PHE A 171 14.80 -12.67 -0.17
CA PHE A 171 13.96 -12.09 -1.21
C PHE A 171 14.34 -12.66 -2.57
N LYS A 172 13.42 -13.38 -3.21
CA LYS A 172 13.59 -13.96 -4.55
C LYS A 172 14.86 -14.78 -4.75
N GLY A 173 15.16 -15.62 -3.77
CA GLY A 173 16.31 -16.54 -3.84
C GLY A 173 17.64 -15.97 -3.34
N ALA A 174 17.68 -14.73 -2.88
CA ALA A 174 18.87 -14.10 -2.32
C ALA A 174 18.56 -13.31 -1.04
N TRP A 175 19.58 -13.06 -0.24
CA TRP A 175 19.46 -12.11 0.87
C TRP A 175 19.42 -10.68 0.32
N ALA A 176 18.51 -9.88 0.85
CA ALA A 176 18.33 -8.50 0.44
C ALA A 176 18.28 -7.55 1.64
N THR A 177 18.80 -6.36 1.42
CA THR A 177 18.71 -5.27 2.39
C THR A 177 17.33 -4.61 2.32
N GLN A 178 16.75 -4.33 3.48
CA GLN A 178 15.51 -3.59 3.62
C GLN A 178 15.76 -2.18 4.18
N LEU A 179 15.05 -1.21 3.65
CA LEU A 179 14.95 0.14 4.20
C LEU A 179 13.59 0.25 4.87
N VAL A 180 13.58 0.62 6.16
CA VAL A 180 12.36 0.81 6.94
C VAL A 180 12.10 2.29 7.07
N PHE A 181 10.91 2.71 6.65
CA PHE A 181 10.42 4.07 6.73
C PHE A 181 9.26 4.17 7.72
N ALA A 182 9.10 5.33 8.35
CA ALA A 182 7.99 5.58 9.25
C ALA A 182 7.51 7.02 9.18
N LEU A 183 6.20 7.18 9.43
CA LEU A 183 5.52 8.45 9.65
C LEU A 183 4.68 8.35 10.93
N LEU A 184 4.73 9.37 11.78
CA LEU A 184 3.93 9.45 13.00
C LEU A 184 2.70 10.32 12.80
N GLU A 185 1.66 10.07 13.59
CA GLU A 185 0.41 10.85 13.62
C GLU A 185 0.68 12.36 13.79
N ASP A 186 1.57 12.73 14.70
CA ASP A 186 1.91 14.14 14.92
C ASP A 186 2.65 14.79 13.73
N GLU A 187 3.44 14.03 12.99
CA GLU A 187 4.11 14.49 11.78
C GLU A 187 3.10 14.68 10.65
N TRP A 188 2.17 13.73 10.50
CA TRP A 188 1.04 13.82 9.58
C TRP A 188 0.19 15.07 9.83
N ARG A 189 -0.23 15.30 11.07
CA ARG A 189 -1.07 16.44 11.46
C ARG A 189 -0.39 17.81 11.29
N ARG A 190 0.94 17.87 11.40
CA ARG A 190 1.71 19.09 11.14
C ARG A 190 1.86 19.43 9.65
N GLY A 191 1.29 18.63 8.76
CA GLY A 191 1.34 18.87 7.33
C GLY A 191 2.68 18.51 6.71
N ALA A 192 3.32 17.45 7.20
CA ALA A 192 4.52 16.89 6.57
C ALA A 192 4.27 16.44 5.12
N VAL A 193 2.99 16.26 4.74
CA VAL A 193 2.57 15.99 3.36
C VAL A 193 2.03 17.30 2.76
N PRO A 194 2.68 17.87 1.73
CA PRO A 194 2.10 18.99 0.99
C PRO A 194 0.74 18.58 0.41
N PRO A 195 -0.23 19.52 0.31
CA PRO A 195 -1.46 19.25 -0.42
C PRO A 195 -1.10 18.75 -1.82
N LEU A 196 -1.78 17.73 -2.28
CA LEU A 196 -1.69 17.28 -3.67
C LEU A 196 -2.11 18.46 -4.54
N ALA A 197 -1.17 19.00 -5.32
CA ALA A 197 -1.43 20.07 -6.29
C ALA A 197 -2.16 19.51 -7.49
#